data_8ecd5f713c4d1fbe47e123b0d4884481
#
_entry.id   8ecd5f713c4d1fbe47e123b0d4884481
#
_cell.length_a   1.000
_cell.length_b   1.000
_cell.length_c   1.000
_cell.angle_alpha   90.00
_cell.angle_beta   90.00
_cell.angle_gamma   90.00
#
_symmetry.space_group_name_H-M   'P 1'
#
loop_
_entity.id
_entity.type
_entity.pdbx_description
1 polymer ?
#
loop_
_entity_poly.entity_id
_entity_poly.type
_entity_poly.pdbx_seq_one_letter_code
_entity_poly.pdbx_strand_id
1 'polypeptide(L)'
;MLTQDELSTIEQNPYKEDFPLLEGNPDLAFLDSAATAQRPGAVLDAQRRFYETMNANPLRGLYRLSVEATEAIAQTRDKVAAFLGAVDETGKPCGNQVVFTRNASESLNLVARTLGRSVLKPGDDVVISIMEHHSNLIPWQQVCRE
;
A
#
# COMPACT_ATOMS: atom_id res chain seq x y z
N MET A 1 7.95 31.42 13.24
CA MET A 1 7.43 31.07 14.57
C MET A 1 5.95 30.88 14.38
N LEU A 2 5.41 29.71 14.68
CA LEU A 2 3.98 29.44 14.53
C LEU A 2 3.18 30.32 15.50
N THR A 3 2.02 30.78 15.08
CA THR A 3 1.10 31.53 15.93
C THR A 3 0.45 30.59 16.97
N GLN A 4 -0.14 31.17 18.02
CA GLN A 4 -0.78 30.37 19.07
C GLN A 4 -2.03 29.62 18.55
N ASP A 5 -2.71 30.17 17.53
CA ASP A 5 -3.82 29.52 16.85
C ASP A 5 -3.35 28.35 15.95
N GLU A 6 -2.22 28.48 15.28
CA GLU A 6 -1.61 27.38 14.52
C GLU A 6 -1.11 26.25 15.44
N LEU A 7 -0.58 26.58 16.60
CA LEU A 7 -0.20 25.62 17.63
C LEU A 7 -1.41 24.90 18.22
N SER A 8 -2.51 25.62 18.51
CA SER A 8 -3.74 25.01 19.02
C SER A 8 -4.41 24.08 18.00
N THR A 9 -4.27 24.36 16.70
CA THR A 9 -4.76 23.49 15.63
C THR A 9 -3.93 22.22 15.51
N ILE A 10 -2.62 22.29 15.81
CA ILE A 10 -1.72 21.12 15.86
C ILE A 10 -2.01 20.25 17.10
N GLU A 11 -2.36 20.86 18.23
CA GLU A 11 -2.74 20.14 19.45
C GLU A 11 -4.07 19.39 19.32
N GLN A 12 -4.96 19.84 18.43
CA GLN A 12 -6.26 19.21 18.16
C GLN A 12 -6.21 18.39 16.87
N ASN A 13 -5.29 17.43 16.75
CA ASN A 13 -5.32 16.50 15.63
C ASN A 13 -6.57 15.58 15.71
N PRO A 14 -7.61 15.81 14.89
CA PRO A 14 -8.87 15.08 14.99
C PRO A 14 -8.75 13.59 14.65
N TYR A 15 -7.63 13.20 14.06
CA TYR A 15 -7.38 11.81 13.65
C TYR A 15 -6.57 11.01 14.69
N LYS A 16 -6.11 11.63 15.79
CA LYS A 16 -5.31 10.92 16.79
C LYS A 16 -6.08 9.79 17.44
N GLU A 17 -7.36 9.99 17.68
CA GLU A 17 -8.29 9.01 18.28
C GLU A 17 -8.56 7.80 17.37
N ASP A 18 -8.35 7.93 16.06
CA ASP A 18 -8.47 6.80 15.12
C ASP A 18 -7.38 5.74 15.33
N PHE A 19 -6.29 6.09 16.01
CA PHE A 19 -5.12 5.24 16.21
C PHE A 19 -4.99 4.81 17.67
N PRO A 20 -5.35 3.56 18.03
CA PRO A 20 -5.35 3.10 19.42
C PRO A 20 -4.02 3.28 20.16
N LEU A 21 -2.88 3.15 19.44
CA LEU A 21 -1.56 3.38 20.03
C LEU A 21 -1.38 4.84 20.45
N LEU A 22 -1.82 5.78 19.61
CA LEU A 22 -1.69 7.21 19.87
C LEU A 22 -2.71 7.71 20.90
N GLU A 23 -3.92 7.16 20.87
CA GLU A 23 -4.96 7.41 21.87
C GLU A 23 -4.47 6.98 23.26
N GLY A 24 -3.88 5.79 23.38
CA GLY A 24 -3.32 5.26 24.62
C GLY A 24 -2.03 5.97 25.11
N ASN A 25 -1.46 6.86 24.28
CA ASN A 25 -0.25 7.61 24.60
C ASN A 25 -0.44 9.10 24.23
N PRO A 26 -1.23 9.85 24.99
CA PRO A 26 -1.61 11.23 24.63
C PRO A 26 -0.41 12.19 24.49
N ASP A 27 0.65 11.96 25.24
CA ASP A 27 1.86 12.79 25.22
C ASP A 27 2.86 12.38 24.12
N LEU A 28 2.58 11.32 23.38
CA LEU A 28 3.48 10.84 22.33
C LEU A 28 3.33 11.66 21.05
N ALA A 29 4.41 12.29 20.60
CA ALA A 29 4.58 12.81 19.26
C ALA A 29 5.29 11.75 18.40
N PHE A 30 4.52 10.96 17.64
CA PHE A 30 5.08 9.93 16.76
C PHE A 30 5.50 10.55 15.42
N LEU A 31 6.80 10.65 15.16
CA LEU A 31 7.38 11.32 13.99
C LEU A 31 8.08 10.36 13.01
N ASP A 32 7.95 9.05 13.22
CA ASP A 32 8.65 8.02 12.42
C ASP A 32 7.73 7.25 11.47
N SER A 33 6.69 7.90 10.95
CA SER A 33 5.75 7.29 10.00
C SER A 33 6.39 6.86 8.68
N ALA A 34 7.55 7.42 8.32
CA ALA A 34 8.31 7.00 7.15
C ALA A 34 8.86 5.58 7.29
N ALA A 35 9.27 5.18 8.49
CA ALA A 35 9.73 3.82 8.76
C ALA A 35 8.57 2.85 9.01
N THR A 36 7.57 3.28 9.79
CA THR A 36 6.37 2.48 10.06
C THR A 36 5.17 3.37 10.40
N ALA A 37 4.08 3.23 9.67
CA ALA A 37 2.84 3.94 9.97
C ALA A 37 2.06 3.21 11.08
N GLN A 38 1.43 3.97 11.97
CA GLN A 38 0.52 3.42 12.95
C GLN A 38 -0.74 2.83 12.27
N ARG A 39 -1.37 1.89 12.93
CA ARG A 39 -2.56 1.20 12.40
C ARG A 39 -3.82 1.83 12.96
N PRO A 40 -4.74 2.34 12.11
CA PRO A 40 -6.06 2.78 12.57
C PRO A 40 -6.85 1.61 13.19
N GLY A 41 -7.67 1.90 14.18
CA GLY A 41 -8.56 0.92 14.82
C GLY A 41 -9.42 0.16 13.81
N ALA A 42 -9.98 0.87 12.83
CA ALA A 42 -10.78 0.27 11.75
C ALA A 42 -10.02 -0.81 10.95
N VAL A 43 -8.70 -0.65 10.75
CA VAL A 43 -7.85 -1.64 10.06
C VAL A 43 -7.62 -2.86 10.94
N LEU A 44 -7.34 -2.64 12.24
CA LEU A 44 -7.16 -3.73 13.22
C LEU A 44 -8.44 -4.56 13.37
N ASP A 45 -9.59 -3.91 13.44
CA ASP A 45 -10.89 -4.56 13.53
C ASP A 45 -11.27 -5.32 12.25
N ALA A 46 -10.96 -4.77 11.08
CA ALA A 46 -11.18 -5.45 9.81
C ALA A 46 -10.33 -6.73 9.72
N GLN A 47 -9.06 -6.67 10.14
CA GLN A 47 -8.17 -7.83 10.17
C GLN A 47 -8.67 -8.90 11.16
N ARG A 48 -9.04 -8.48 12.38
CA ARG A 48 -9.62 -9.39 13.38
C ARG A 48 -10.88 -10.08 12.83
N ARG A 49 -11.81 -9.30 12.29
CA ARG A 49 -13.06 -9.81 11.72
C ARG A 49 -12.81 -10.82 10.62
N PHE A 50 -11.85 -10.55 9.73
CA PHE A 50 -11.50 -11.49 8.68
C PHE A 50 -11.08 -12.85 9.26
N TYR A 51 -10.17 -12.86 10.24
CA TYR A 51 -9.71 -14.12 10.85
C TYR A 51 -10.81 -14.84 11.65
N GLU A 52 -11.69 -14.11 12.31
CA GLU A 52 -12.77 -14.68 13.10
C GLU A 52 -13.94 -15.22 12.26
N THR A 53 -14.18 -14.66 11.06
CA THR A 53 -15.43 -14.93 10.33
C THR A 53 -15.27 -15.43 8.89
N MET A 54 -14.15 -15.15 8.22
CA MET A 54 -13.97 -15.41 6.78
C MET A 54 -12.64 -16.08 6.42
N ASN A 55 -11.81 -16.45 7.39
CA ASN A 55 -10.49 -16.99 7.11
C ASN A 55 -10.58 -18.32 6.36
N ALA A 56 -10.43 -18.26 5.04
CA ALA A 56 -10.44 -19.40 4.14
C ALA A 56 -9.49 -19.19 2.95
N ASN A 57 -9.11 -20.30 2.29
CA ASN A 57 -8.29 -20.22 1.08
C ASN A 57 -9.11 -19.64 -0.08
N PRO A 58 -8.79 -18.44 -0.61
CA PRO A 58 -9.49 -17.84 -1.72
C PRO A 58 -9.19 -18.58 -3.05
N LEU A 59 -10.03 -18.39 -4.06
CA LEU A 59 -9.88 -18.79 -5.47
C LEU A 59 -10.06 -20.28 -5.77
N ARG A 60 -9.97 -21.19 -4.82
CA ARG A 60 -9.95 -22.65 -5.10
C ARG A 60 -11.07 -23.47 -4.44
N GLY A 61 -11.83 -22.88 -3.54
CA GLY A 61 -12.90 -23.59 -2.83
C GLY A 61 -14.28 -23.21 -3.36
N LEU A 62 -15.19 -24.20 -3.39
CA LEU A 62 -16.60 -23.99 -3.73
C LEU A 62 -17.48 -23.82 -2.48
N TYR A 63 -16.92 -23.92 -1.29
CA TYR A 63 -17.62 -23.70 -0.04
C TYR A 63 -17.74 -22.22 0.30
N ARG A 64 -18.78 -21.86 1.07
CA ARG A 64 -19.18 -20.48 1.34
C ARG A 64 -18.02 -19.57 1.77
N LEU A 65 -17.22 -19.96 2.73
CA LEU A 65 -16.12 -19.11 3.23
C LEU A 65 -15.05 -18.82 2.16
N SER A 66 -14.75 -19.79 1.28
CA SER A 66 -13.80 -19.58 0.19
C SER A 66 -14.32 -18.61 -0.86
N VAL A 67 -15.64 -18.67 -1.14
CA VAL A 67 -16.29 -17.71 -2.05
C VAL A 67 -16.25 -16.31 -1.45
N GLU A 68 -16.67 -16.16 -0.19
CA GLU A 68 -16.64 -14.86 0.53
C GLU A 68 -15.24 -14.26 0.59
N ALA A 69 -14.21 -15.07 0.89
CA ALA A 69 -12.81 -14.60 0.89
C ALA A 69 -12.34 -14.17 -0.52
N THR A 70 -12.77 -14.89 -1.56
CA THR A 70 -12.46 -14.55 -2.95
C THR A 70 -13.09 -13.22 -3.35
N GLU A 71 -14.36 -13.02 -3.01
CA GLU A 71 -15.08 -11.77 -3.28
C GLU A 71 -14.46 -10.59 -2.53
N ALA A 72 -14.07 -10.78 -1.27
CA ALA A 72 -13.41 -9.75 -0.46
C ALA A 72 -12.09 -9.29 -1.09
N ILE A 73 -11.28 -10.21 -1.62
CA ILE A 73 -10.04 -9.88 -2.34
C ILE A 73 -10.34 -9.11 -3.64
N ALA A 74 -11.32 -9.57 -4.42
CA ALA A 74 -11.72 -8.89 -5.66
C ALA A 74 -12.19 -7.46 -5.40
N GLN A 75 -13.10 -7.28 -4.44
CA GLN A 75 -13.59 -5.96 -4.03
C GLN A 75 -12.47 -5.05 -3.50
N THR A 76 -11.49 -5.60 -2.78
CA THR A 76 -10.34 -4.83 -2.30
C THR A 76 -9.48 -4.35 -3.46
N ARG A 77 -9.23 -5.20 -4.45
CA ARG A 77 -8.50 -4.80 -5.68
C ARG A 77 -9.23 -3.71 -6.44
N ASP A 78 -10.55 -3.84 -6.61
CA ASP A 78 -11.36 -2.82 -7.29
C ASP A 78 -11.32 -1.47 -6.55
N LYS A 79 -11.40 -1.49 -5.21
CA LYS A 79 -11.28 -0.27 -4.40
C LYS A 79 -9.90 0.40 -4.55
N VAL A 80 -8.83 -0.38 -4.55
CA VAL A 80 -7.47 0.15 -4.76
C VAL A 80 -7.31 0.69 -6.18
N ALA A 81 -7.80 -0.03 -7.19
CA ALA A 81 -7.80 0.43 -8.58
C ALA A 81 -8.54 1.76 -8.73
N ALA A 82 -9.74 1.87 -8.18
CA ALA A 82 -10.53 3.10 -8.19
C ALA A 82 -9.80 4.26 -7.51
N PHE A 83 -9.20 4.01 -6.33
CA PHE A 83 -8.44 5.02 -5.58
C PHE A 83 -7.22 5.54 -6.36
N LEU A 84 -6.54 4.67 -7.10
CA LEU A 84 -5.39 5.01 -7.93
C LEU A 84 -5.76 5.55 -9.33
N GLY A 85 -7.04 5.60 -9.68
CA GLY A 85 -7.49 6.00 -10.99
C GLY A 85 -7.24 4.96 -12.09
N ALA A 86 -6.95 3.70 -11.74
CA ALA A 86 -6.81 2.60 -12.68
C ALA A 86 -8.20 2.08 -13.09
N VAL A 87 -8.81 2.77 -14.04
CA VAL A 87 -10.15 2.48 -14.57
C VAL A 87 -10.10 2.26 -16.07
N ASP A 88 -11.04 1.49 -16.61
CA ASP A 88 -11.21 1.33 -18.05
C ASP A 88 -11.90 2.53 -18.71
N GLU A 89 -12.10 2.47 -20.01
CA GLU A 89 -12.73 3.53 -20.80
C GLU A 89 -14.17 3.86 -20.35
N THR A 90 -14.82 2.96 -19.62
CA THR A 90 -16.18 3.15 -19.08
C THR A 90 -16.16 3.71 -17.64
N GLY A 91 -14.98 3.89 -17.05
CA GLY A 91 -14.81 4.31 -15.65
C GLY A 91 -14.91 3.17 -14.64
N LYS A 92 -14.92 1.90 -15.08
CA LYS A 92 -14.95 0.73 -14.19
C LYS A 92 -13.55 0.43 -13.66
N PRO A 93 -13.39 0.16 -12.35
CA PRO A 93 -12.11 -0.18 -11.76
C PRO A 93 -11.47 -1.43 -12.39
N CYS A 94 -10.19 -1.35 -12.71
CA CYS A 94 -9.39 -2.45 -13.25
C CYS A 94 -8.68 -3.22 -12.12
N GLY A 95 -9.39 -3.80 -11.18
CA GLY A 95 -8.82 -4.52 -10.04
C GLY A 95 -7.93 -5.70 -10.42
N ASN A 96 -8.11 -6.28 -11.60
CA ASN A 96 -7.25 -7.32 -12.16
C ASN A 96 -5.82 -6.83 -12.49
N GLN A 97 -5.61 -5.53 -12.58
CA GLN A 97 -4.28 -4.91 -12.77
C GLN A 97 -3.58 -4.61 -11.44
N VAL A 98 -4.25 -4.77 -10.30
CA VAL A 98 -3.66 -4.56 -8.98
C VAL A 98 -2.94 -5.82 -8.52
N VAL A 99 -1.66 -5.69 -8.20
CA VAL A 99 -0.83 -6.75 -7.63
C VAL A 99 -0.39 -6.34 -6.22
N PHE A 100 -0.81 -7.10 -5.22
CA PHE A 100 -0.35 -6.91 -3.85
C PHE A 100 0.99 -7.59 -3.62
N THR A 101 1.92 -6.87 -3.01
CA THR A 101 3.23 -7.35 -2.61
C THR A 101 3.44 -7.12 -1.11
N ARG A 102 4.50 -7.65 -0.54
CA ARG A 102 4.80 -7.48 0.89
C ARG A 102 5.19 -6.04 1.25
N ASN A 103 5.81 -5.31 0.32
CA ASN A 103 6.27 -3.94 0.52
C ASN A 103 6.70 -3.30 -0.81
N ALA A 104 7.02 -2.01 -0.78
CA ALA A 104 7.48 -1.26 -1.95
C ALA A 104 8.77 -1.83 -2.56
N SER A 105 9.70 -2.35 -1.76
CA SER A 105 10.93 -2.96 -2.27
C SER A 105 10.65 -4.17 -3.15
N GLU A 106 9.69 -5.02 -2.76
CA GLU A 106 9.27 -6.15 -3.59
C GLU A 106 8.59 -5.69 -4.87
N SER A 107 7.70 -4.68 -4.79
CA SER A 107 7.03 -4.12 -5.97
C SER A 107 8.03 -3.57 -6.98
N LEU A 108 9.00 -2.77 -6.53
CA LEU A 108 10.01 -2.17 -7.41
C LEU A 108 10.93 -3.22 -8.04
N ASN A 109 11.33 -4.24 -7.28
CA ASN A 109 12.08 -5.37 -7.82
C ASN A 109 11.25 -6.17 -8.85
N LEU A 110 9.97 -6.38 -8.60
CA LEU A 110 9.07 -7.05 -9.53
C LEU A 110 8.99 -6.27 -10.84
N VAL A 111 8.75 -4.95 -10.79
CA VAL A 111 8.69 -4.09 -11.98
C VAL A 111 10.02 -4.11 -12.74
N ALA A 112 11.15 -3.92 -12.06
CA ALA A 112 12.46 -3.92 -12.71
C ALA A 112 12.76 -5.26 -13.42
N ARG A 113 12.48 -6.38 -12.75
CA ARG A 113 12.77 -7.72 -13.30
C ARG A 113 11.80 -8.18 -14.38
N THR A 114 10.58 -7.70 -14.38
CA THR A 114 9.55 -8.08 -15.38
C THR A 114 9.47 -7.05 -16.49
N LEU A 115 8.92 -5.86 -16.21
CA LEU A 115 8.75 -4.81 -17.20
C LEU A 115 10.10 -4.31 -17.72
N GLY A 116 11.08 -4.05 -16.84
CA GLY A 116 12.41 -3.60 -17.23
C GLY A 116 13.03 -4.53 -18.27
N ARG A 117 13.11 -5.83 -17.97
CA ARG A 117 13.67 -6.83 -18.91
C ARG A 117 12.86 -7.03 -20.18
N SER A 118 11.56 -6.75 -20.17
CA SER A 118 10.71 -6.91 -21.36
C SER A 118 10.72 -5.70 -22.28
N VAL A 119 11.01 -4.52 -21.75
CA VAL A 119 10.91 -3.24 -22.48
C VAL A 119 12.31 -2.69 -22.84
N LEU A 120 13.26 -2.75 -21.90
CA LEU A 120 14.61 -2.20 -22.08
C LEU A 120 15.44 -3.04 -23.04
N LYS A 121 16.22 -2.36 -23.87
CA LYS A 121 17.15 -2.93 -24.86
C LYS A 121 18.56 -2.44 -24.57
N PRO A 122 19.59 -3.15 -25.03
CA PRO A 122 20.96 -2.65 -24.96
C PRO A 122 21.09 -1.26 -25.56
N GLY A 123 21.59 -0.30 -24.78
CA GLY A 123 21.72 1.09 -25.14
C GLY A 123 20.60 2.01 -24.63
N ASP A 124 19.54 1.48 -24.04
CA ASP A 124 18.51 2.28 -23.38
C ASP A 124 19.00 2.79 -22.00
N ASP A 125 18.53 3.97 -21.61
CA ASP A 125 18.85 4.59 -20.34
C ASP A 125 17.67 4.52 -19.36
N VAL A 126 17.97 4.25 -18.10
CA VAL A 126 17.01 4.39 -17.00
C VAL A 126 17.35 5.63 -16.19
N VAL A 127 16.48 6.63 -16.26
CA VAL A 127 16.67 7.90 -15.53
C VAL A 127 16.01 7.80 -14.16
N ILE A 128 16.78 8.10 -13.10
CA ILE A 128 16.34 8.12 -11.71
C ILE A 128 16.81 9.42 -11.04
N SER A 129 16.17 9.82 -9.95
CA SER A 129 16.64 10.97 -9.17
C SER A 129 17.76 10.57 -8.21
N ILE A 130 18.60 11.51 -7.79
CA ILE A 130 19.61 11.28 -6.75
C ILE A 130 19.00 11.07 -5.37
N MET A 131 17.72 11.43 -5.20
CA MET A 131 16.99 11.33 -3.93
C MET A 131 16.29 9.98 -3.75
N GLU A 132 16.46 9.03 -4.67
CA GLU A 132 15.79 7.74 -4.61
C GLU A 132 16.21 6.91 -3.40
N HIS A 133 15.25 6.26 -2.78
CA HIS A 133 15.52 5.21 -1.82
C HIS A 133 16.21 4.02 -2.51
N HIS A 134 17.10 3.33 -1.83
CA HIS A 134 17.84 2.17 -2.39
C HIS A 134 16.94 1.12 -3.04
N SER A 135 15.72 0.94 -2.57
CA SER A 135 14.75 0.01 -3.17
C SER A 135 14.35 0.38 -4.60
N ASN A 136 14.48 1.67 -4.99
CA ASN A 136 14.23 2.15 -6.35
C ASN A 136 15.52 2.48 -7.12
N LEU A 137 16.68 2.24 -6.55
CA LEU A 137 17.98 2.41 -7.20
C LEU A 137 18.59 1.05 -7.60
N ILE A 138 18.73 0.15 -6.64
CA ILE A 138 19.47 -1.11 -6.80
C ILE A 138 18.85 -2.04 -7.86
N PRO A 139 17.52 -2.23 -7.93
CA PRO A 139 16.94 -3.11 -8.95
C PRO A 139 17.24 -2.65 -10.38
N TRP A 140 17.20 -1.35 -10.65
CA TRP A 140 17.52 -0.79 -11.97
C TRP A 140 18.99 -0.93 -12.32
N GLN A 141 19.90 -0.71 -11.35
CA GLN A 141 21.33 -0.97 -11.56
C GLN A 141 21.62 -2.43 -11.90
N GLN A 142 20.84 -3.37 -11.34
CA GLN A 142 20.99 -4.79 -11.66
C GLN A 142 20.52 -5.08 -13.09
N VAL A 143 19.36 -4.56 -13.49
CA VAL A 143 18.84 -4.75 -14.85
C VAL A 143 19.76 -4.13 -15.90
N CYS A 144 20.36 -2.95 -15.64
CA CYS A 144 21.28 -2.31 -16.57
C CYS A 144 22.66 -3.01 -16.70
N ARG A 145 22.97 -3.98 -15.82
CA ARG A 145 24.21 -4.77 -15.91
C ARG A 145 24.02 -6.07 -16.69
N GLU A 146 22.81 -6.48 -16.95
CA GLU A 146 22.45 -7.69 -17.71
C GLU A 146 22.38 -7.41 -19.21
#